data_d3a6f2c8b144a7895bce6a012af77c1c
#
_entry.id   d3a6f2c8b144a7895bce6a012af77c1c
#
_cell.length_a   1.000
_cell.length_b   1.000
_cell.length_c   1.000
_cell.angle_alpha   90.00
_cell.angle_beta   90.00
_cell.angle_gamma   90.00
#
_symmetry.space_group_name_H-M   'P 1'
#
loop_
_entity.id
_entity.type
_entity.pdbx_description
1 polymer ?
#
loop_
_entity_poly.entity_id
_entity_poly.type
_entity_poly.pdbx_seq_one_letter_code
_entity_poly.pdbx_strand_id
1 'polypeptide(L)'
;KEGWERVPYWLDGFIPLAYLLENKDMIERAKKYIDSIVSFQKSDGWICPCEDSEREEYDTWAVLLISKVLTVYYECSKDDRIPDVIYNVLKNYYGLLMNGKIRLFNWGKFRWYEGLIAINFIYKRCNESWLLELAKILKNQGADYNDFIELWKRPLNRWRFETHIVNLMMMLKYEALYCELFDADYTDNAEYL
;
A
#
# COMPACT_ATOMS: atom_id res chain seq x y z
N LYS A 1 0.64 -11.37 17.17
CA LYS A 1 -0.15 -10.66 16.11
C LYS A 1 -0.29 -9.15 16.37
N GLU A 2 -0.04 -8.68 17.59
CA GLU A 2 0.02 -7.23 17.85
C GLU A 2 1.24 -6.62 17.17
N GLY A 3 1.03 -5.47 16.51
CA GLY A 3 2.10 -4.70 15.91
C GLY A 3 2.48 -5.08 14.49
N TRP A 4 1.68 -5.88 13.80
CA TRP A 4 1.86 -6.26 12.40
C TRP A 4 2.06 -5.05 11.45
N GLU A 5 1.48 -3.89 11.77
CA GLU A 5 1.65 -2.63 11.03
C GLU A 5 2.68 -1.67 11.67
N ARG A 6 3.10 -1.88 12.94
CA ARG A 6 3.95 -0.91 13.68
C ARG A 6 5.33 -0.74 13.06
N VAL A 7 5.97 -1.86 12.71
CA VAL A 7 7.30 -1.81 12.08
C VAL A 7 7.24 -1.15 10.71
N PRO A 8 6.34 -1.53 9.80
CA PRO A 8 6.17 -0.80 8.54
C PRO A 8 5.88 0.69 8.72
N TYR A 9 4.98 1.11 9.62
CA TYR A 9 4.73 2.52 9.88
C TYR A 9 5.96 3.27 10.38
N TRP A 10 6.69 2.66 11.30
CA TRP A 10 7.93 3.26 11.78
C TRP A 10 8.96 3.41 10.65
N LEU A 11 9.11 2.39 9.81
CA LEU A 11 10.02 2.42 8.67
C LEU A 11 9.61 3.46 7.62
N ASP A 12 8.31 3.64 7.37
CA ASP A 12 7.77 4.62 6.42
C ASP A 12 8.26 6.07 6.72
N GLY A 13 8.39 6.40 8.00
CA GLY A 13 8.97 7.69 8.42
C GLY A 13 10.46 7.66 8.68
N PHE A 14 10.97 6.55 9.25
CA PHE A 14 12.37 6.45 9.67
C PHE A 14 13.34 6.38 8.49
N ILE A 15 12.98 5.67 7.41
CA ILE A 15 13.82 5.54 6.22
C ILE A 15 14.09 6.90 5.58
N PRO A 16 13.09 7.67 5.14
CA PRO A 16 13.37 8.96 4.52
C PRO A 16 14.07 9.93 5.45
N LEU A 17 13.75 9.91 6.75
CA LEU A 17 14.46 10.74 7.74
C LEU A 17 15.96 10.39 7.83
N ALA A 18 16.29 9.09 7.86
CA ALA A 18 17.67 8.64 7.95
C ALA A 18 18.52 9.11 6.76
N TYR A 19 17.95 9.02 5.55
CA TYR A 19 18.62 9.44 4.32
C TYR A 19 18.67 10.96 4.16
N LEU A 20 17.61 11.69 4.52
CA LEU A 20 17.61 13.16 4.50
C LEU A 20 18.63 13.76 5.45
N LEU A 21 18.85 13.14 6.61
CA LEU A 21 19.88 13.54 7.57
C LEU A 21 21.27 13.01 7.24
N GLU A 22 21.41 12.18 6.21
CA GLU A 22 22.66 11.48 5.87
C GLU A 22 23.31 10.78 7.07
N ASN A 23 22.48 10.32 8.01
CA ASN A 23 22.93 9.71 9.25
C ASN A 23 23.24 8.21 9.04
N LYS A 24 24.54 7.88 9.05
CA LYS A 24 25.01 6.51 8.75
C LYS A 24 24.44 5.46 9.70
N ASP A 25 24.37 5.75 11.00
CA ASP A 25 23.86 4.78 11.99
C ASP A 25 22.36 4.51 11.78
N MET A 26 21.58 5.55 11.46
CA MET A 26 20.17 5.40 11.14
C MET A 26 19.96 4.64 9.83
N ILE A 27 20.75 4.94 8.79
CA ILE A 27 20.70 4.25 7.50
C ILE A 27 21.02 2.77 7.69
N GLU A 28 22.08 2.43 8.42
CA GLU A 28 22.44 1.06 8.70
C GLU A 28 21.34 0.32 9.50
N ARG A 29 20.73 1.01 10.46
CA ARG A 29 19.60 0.47 11.21
C ARG A 29 18.40 0.21 10.30
N ALA A 30 18.03 1.14 9.43
CA ALA A 30 16.96 0.95 8.45
C ALA A 30 17.26 -0.27 7.56
N LYS A 31 18.49 -0.36 7.03
CA LYS A 31 18.94 -1.48 6.20
C LYS A 31 18.79 -2.82 6.90
N LYS A 32 19.17 -2.94 8.17
CA LYS A 32 19.01 -4.18 8.95
C LYS A 32 17.55 -4.64 9.03
N TYR A 33 16.62 -3.71 9.24
CA TYR A 33 15.19 -4.04 9.24
C TYR A 33 14.71 -4.50 7.86
N ILE A 34 15.10 -3.81 6.80
CA ILE A 34 14.74 -4.17 5.44
C ILE A 34 15.36 -5.53 5.05
N ASP A 35 16.64 -5.75 5.32
CA ASP A 35 17.30 -7.05 5.06
C ASP A 35 16.58 -8.19 5.78
N SER A 36 16.17 -7.98 7.04
CA SER A 36 15.40 -8.96 7.78
C SER A 36 14.05 -9.23 7.14
N ILE A 37 13.28 -8.18 6.78
CA ILE A 37 11.97 -8.33 6.15
C ILE A 37 12.09 -9.08 4.82
N VAL A 38 13.04 -8.70 3.98
CA VAL A 38 13.28 -9.33 2.68
C VAL A 38 13.68 -10.81 2.83
N SER A 39 14.48 -11.14 3.86
CA SER A 39 14.89 -12.53 4.12
C SER A 39 13.74 -13.45 4.52
N PHE A 40 12.63 -12.90 4.99
CA PHE A 40 11.42 -13.64 5.34
C PHE A 40 10.43 -13.79 4.17
N GLN A 41 10.71 -13.20 3.00
CA GLN A 41 9.86 -13.41 1.84
C GLN A 41 9.80 -14.90 1.48
N LYS A 42 8.59 -15.45 1.44
CA LYS A 42 8.36 -16.85 1.07
C LYS A 42 8.57 -17.05 -0.43
N SER A 43 8.80 -18.28 -0.86
CA SER A 43 9.03 -18.62 -2.26
C SER A 43 7.89 -18.27 -3.20
N ASP A 44 6.68 -18.15 -2.68
CA ASP A 44 5.50 -17.69 -3.42
C ASP A 44 5.36 -16.16 -3.49
N GLY A 45 6.26 -15.41 -2.84
CA GLY A 45 6.26 -13.96 -2.77
C GLY A 45 5.62 -13.35 -1.52
N TRP A 46 4.95 -14.15 -0.67
CA TRP A 46 4.36 -13.63 0.57
C TRP A 46 5.43 -13.11 1.53
N ILE A 47 5.18 -11.95 2.18
CA ILE A 47 6.16 -11.26 3.03
C ILE A 47 5.64 -10.93 4.44
N CYS A 48 4.34 -11.06 4.68
CA CYS A 48 3.76 -10.70 5.96
C CYS A 48 3.84 -11.84 7.00
N PRO A 49 3.89 -11.52 8.30
CA PRO A 49 4.14 -12.48 9.37
C PRO A 49 2.86 -13.24 9.76
N CYS A 50 2.37 -14.09 8.88
CA CYS A 50 1.30 -15.06 9.19
C CYS A 50 1.55 -16.39 8.48
N GLU A 51 0.98 -17.45 9.01
CA GLU A 51 1.04 -18.76 8.37
C GLU A 51 0.13 -18.82 7.14
N ASP A 52 0.39 -19.75 6.23
CA ASP A 52 -0.35 -19.88 4.98
C ASP A 52 -1.84 -20.15 5.21
N SER A 53 -2.17 -20.91 6.27
CA SER A 53 -3.54 -21.20 6.69
C SER A 53 -4.28 -20.00 7.30
N GLU A 54 -3.56 -18.95 7.68
CA GLU A 54 -4.13 -17.74 8.29
C GLU A 54 -4.35 -16.61 7.28
N ARG A 55 -3.89 -16.77 6.03
CA ARG A 55 -3.91 -15.70 5.02
C ARG A 55 -5.33 -15.21 4.67
N GLU A 56 -6.32 -16.10 4.70
CA GLU A 56 -7.72 -15.75 4.39
C GLU A 56 -8.29 -14.74 5.40
N GLU A 57 -7.93 -14.89 6.67
CA GLU A 57 -8.38 -14.02 7.76
C GLU A 57 -7.37 -12.91 8.11
N TYR A 58 -6.28 -12.81 7.34
CA TYR A 58 -5.26 -11.80 7.57
C TYR A 58 -5.65 -10.48 6.93
N ASP A 59 -5.69 -9.39 7.73
CA ASP A 59 -5.90 -8.05 7.18
C ASP A 59 -4.71 -7.66 6.30
N THR A 60 -4.94 -7.60 5.00
CA THR A 60 -3.90 -7.38 4.00
C THR A 60 -3.39 -5.94 3.94
N TRP A 61 -3.84 -5.06 4.83
CA TRP A 61 -3.25 -3.74 5.00
C TRP A 61 -1.72 -3.79 5.13
N ALA A 62 -1.20 -4.78 5.88
CA ALA A 62 0.23 -4.94 6.06
C ALA A 62 0.97 -5.21 4.73
N VAL A 63 0.36 -5.94 3.78
CA VAL A 63 0.93 -6.18 2.45
C VAL A 63 1.06 -4.87 1.68
N LEU A 64 0.03 -4.04 1.70
CA LEU A 64 0.01 -2.74 1.01
C LEU A 64 1.02 -1.77 1.61
N LEU A 65 1.06 -1.71 2.94
CA LEU A 65 1.97 -0.83 3.66
C LEU A 65 3.44 -1.22 3.47
N ILE A 66 3.79 -2.50 3.61
CA ILE A 66 5.18 -2.93 3.41
C ILE A 66 5.65 -2.74 1.96
N SER A 67 4.76 -2.94 0.98
CA SER A 67 5.07 -2.69 -0.43
C SER A 67 5.41 -1.21 -0.66
N LYS A 68 4.65 -0.29 -0.06
CA LYS A 68 4.96 1.15 -0.06
C LYS A 68 6.32 1.44 0.60
N VAL A 69 6.55 0.89 1.80
CA VAL A 69 7.82 1.08 2.54
C VAL A 69 9.03 0.62 1.74
N LEU A 70 8.92 -0.53 1.08
CA LEU A 70 9.98 -1.03 0.19
C LEU A 70 10.21 -0.09 -1.00
N THR A 71 9.13 0.48 -1.57
CA THR A 71 9.25 1.50 -2.63
C THR A 71 10.03 2.71 -2.14
N VAL A 72 9.66 3.28 -0.98
CA VAL A 72 10.36 4.40 -0.36
C VAL A 72 11.83 4.07 -0.06
N TYR A 73 12.09 2.86 0.45
CA TYR A 73 13.46 2.42 0.70
C TYR A 73 14.28 2.34 -0.59
N TYR A 74 13.73 1.80 -1.67
CA TYR A 74 14.41 1.79 -2.97
C TYR A 74 14.71 3.20 -3.47
N GLU A 75 13.77 4.13 -3.35
CA GLU A 75 13.98 5.51 -3.77
C GLU A 75 15.13 6.20 -3.03
N CYS A 76 15.31 5.87 -1.75
CA CYS A 76 16.39 6.38 -0.93
C CYS A 76 17.73 5.64 -1.17
N SER A 77 17.71 4.31 -1.20
CA SER A 77 18.91 3.46 -1.16
C SER A 77 19.43 3.04 -2.52
N LYS A 78 18.54 2.95 -3.54
CA LYS A 78 18.79 2.34 -4.86
C LYS A 78 19.24 0.87 -4.76
N ASP A 79 18.77 0.13 -3.77
CA ASP A 79 19.04 -1.29 -3.59
C ASP A 79 18.34 -2.10 -4.67
N ASP A 80 19.09 -2.62 -5.62
CA ASP A 80 18.60 -3.31 -6.83
C ASP A 80 17.79 -4.60 -6.55
N ARG A 81 17.84 -5.14 -5.33
CA ARG A 81 17.05 -6.32 -4.93
C ARG A 81 15.57 -5.97 -4.75
N ILE A 82 15.27 -4.74 -4.38
CA ILE A 82 13.95 -4.32 -3.90
C ILE A 82 12.85 -4.36 -4.96
N PRO A 83 13.07 -3.94 -6.22
CA PRO A 83 12.05 -4.05 -7.26
C PRO A 83 11.53 -5.48 -7.44
N ASP A 84 12.42 -6.48 -7.46
CA ASP A 84 12.04 -7.89 -7.60
C ASP A 84 11.24 -8.37 -6.37
N VAL A 85 11.63 -7.94 -5.17
CA VAL A 85 10.89 -8.25 -3.94
C VAL A 85 9.47 -7.71 -4.01
N ILE A 86 9.30 -6.43 -4.39
CA ILE A 86 7.98 -5.81 -4.52
C ILE A 86 7.16 -6.51 -5.62
N TYR A 87 7.77 -6.79 -6.77
CA TYR A 87 7.12 -7.51 -7.87
C TYR A 87 6.54 -8.85 -7.39
N ASN A 88 7.34 -9.64 -6.68
CA ASN A 88 6.92 -10.94 -6.15
C ASN A 88 5.79 -10.82 -5.12
N VAL A 89 5.85 -9.82 -4.23
CA VAL A 89 4.76 -9.52 -3.28
C VAL A 89 3.46 -9.22 -4.02
N LEU A 90 3.49 -8.29 -4.97
CA LEU A 90 2.31 -7.86 -5.71
C LEU A 90 1.76 -9.00 -6.59
N LYS A 91 2.64 -9.83 -7.18
CA LYS A 91 2.22 -10.98 -8.01
C LYS A 91 1.51 -12.05 -7.19
N ASN A 92 2.05 -12.37 -6.01
CA ASN A 92 1.41 -13.28 -5.07
C ASN A 92 0.05 -12.71 -4.62
N TYR A 93 0.02 -11.44 -4.22
CA TYR A 93 -1.18 -10.77 -3.74
C TYR A 93 -2.29 -10.75 -4.80
N TYR A 94 -1.93 -10.42 -6.06
CA TYR A 94 -2.84 -10.50 -7.21
C TYR A 94 -3.41 -11.91 -7.38
N GLY A 95 -2.56 -12.94 -7.36
CA GLY A 95 -3.00 -14.33 -7.50
C GLY A 95 -3.95 -14.78 -6.39
N LEU A 96 -3.69 -14.37 -5.14
CA LEU A 96 -4.56 -14.71 -4.01
C LEU A 96 -5.92 -14.01 -4.10
N LEU A 97 -5.97 -12.74 -4.52
CA LEU A 97 -7.22 -11.99 -4.74
C LEU A 97 -8.04 -12.58 -5.90
N MET A 98 -7.38 -12.85 -7.05
CA MET A 98 -8.05 -13.43 -8.23
C MET A 98 -8.67 -14.79 -7.97
N ASN A 99 -8.02 -15.61 -7.14
CA ASN A 99 -8.51 -16.93 -6.78
C ASN A 99 -9.49 -16.93 -5.60
N GLY A 100 -9.85 -15.75 -5.08
CA GLY A 100 -10.76 -15.61 -3.94
C GLY A 100 -10.23 -16.18 -2.62
N LYS A 101 -8.91 -16.45 -2.53
CA LYS A 101 -8.26 -16.95 -1.30
C LYS A 101 -8.12 -15.89 -0.22
N ILE A 102 -8.10 -14.62 -0.62
CA ILE A 102 -8.09 -13.47 0.26
C ILE A 102 -9.03 -12.40 -0.31
N ARG A 103 -9.42 -11.45 0.53
CA ARG A 103 -10.21 -10.28 0.16
C ARG A 103 -9.81 -9.07 0.98
N LEU A 104 -10.16 -7.88 0.51
CA LEU A 104 -10.02 -6.68 1.33
C LEU A 104 -11.09 -6.63 2.41
N PHE A 105 -10.68 -6.41 3.64
CA PHE A 105 -11.55 -6.15 4.79
C PHE A 105 -10.80 -5.27 5.81
N ASN A 106 -11.48 -4.83 6.86
CA ASN A 106 -10.93 -3.96 7.90
C ASN A 106 -10.08 -2.81 7.32
N TRP A 107 -8.82 -2.67 7.77
CA TRP A 107 -7.94 -1.59 7.36
C TRP A 107 -7.53 -1.70 5.88
N GLY A 108 -7.34 -2.90 5.36
CA GLY A 108 -7.06 -3.12 3.94
C GLY A 108 -8.16 -2.57 3.05
N LYS A 109 -9.43 -2.70 3.46
CA LYS A 109 -10.56 -2.12 2.73
C LYS A 109 -10.55 -0.59 2.72
N PHE A 110 -10.15 0.05 3.83
CA PHE A 110 -10.14 1.51 3.94
C PHE A 110 -8.84 2.16 3.45
N ARG A 111 -7.78 1.39 3.21
CA ARG A 111 -6.45 1.93 2.86
C ARG A 111 -5.88 1.31 1.58
N TRP A 112 -6.74 0.72 0.76
CA TRP A 112 -6.35 -0.01 -0.44
C TRP A 112 -5.50 0.81 -1.42
N TYR A 113 -5.74 2.09 -1.52
CA TYR A 113 -5.04 3.03 -2.40
C TYR A 113 -3.55 3.20 -2.06
N GLU A 114 -3.11 2.89 -0.85
CA GLU A 114 -1.67 2.89 -0.52
C GLU A 114 -0.89 1.87 -1.37
N GLY A 115 -1.54 0.78 -1.77
CA GLY A 115 -0.96 -0.19 -2.68
C GLY A 115 -0.68 0.35 -4.07
N LEU A 116 -1.39 1.40 -4.51
CA LEU A 116 -1.19 2.02 -5.82
C LEU A 116 0.23 2.59 -5.98
N ILE A 117 0.87 3.00 -4.88
CA ILE A 117 2.24 3.52 -4.89
C ILE A 117 3.20 2.44 -5.40
N ALA A 118 3.15 1.25 -4.82
CA ALA A 118 3.99 0.13 -5.23
C ALA A 118 3.59 -0.43 -6.61
N ILE A 119 2.29 -0.48 -6.91
CA ILE A 119 1.78 -0.90 -8.23
C ILE A 119 2.31 0.03 -9.31
N ASN A 120 2.21 1.34 -9.14
CA ASN A 120 2.70 2.35 -10.08
C ASN A 120 4.22 2.24 -10.26
N PHE A 121 4.94 2.07 -9.15
CA PHE A 121 6.38 1.89 -9.15
C PHE A 121 6.84 0.68 -9.98
N ILE A 122 6.16 -0.46 -9.86
CA ILE A 122 6.50 -1.67 -10.63
C ILE A 122 5.97 -1.56 -12.04
N TYR A 123 4.77 -1.02 -12.27
CA TYR A 123 4.19 -0.87 -13.61
C TYR A 123 5.07 -0.03 -14.53
N LYS A 124 5.63 1.07 -14.04
CA LYS A 124 6.58 1.91 -14.79
C LYS A 124 7.86 1.17 -15.21
N ARG A 125 8.17 0.02 -14.59
CA ARG A 125 9.36 -0.78 -14.88
C ARG A 125 9.12 -1.93 -15.83
N CYS A 126 8.00 -2.63 -15.71
CA CYS A 126 7.73 -3.85 -16.48
C CYS A 126 6.55 -3.71 -17.46
N ASN A 127 5.66 -2.73 -17.27
CA ASN A 127 4.48 -2.47 -18.10
C ASN A 127 3.56 -3.72 -18.26
N GLU A 128 3.43 -4.54 -17.21
CA GLU A 128 2.60 -5.73 -17.24
C GLU A 128 1.14 -5.44 -16.86
N SER A 129 0.18 -5.85 -17.70
CA SER A 129 -1.25 -5.52 -17.56
C SER A 129 -1.91 -6.02 -16.28
N TRP A 130 -1.41 -7.12 -15.68
CA TRP A 130 -1.95 -7.65 -14.43
C TRP A 130 -1.84 -6.65 -13.25
N LEU A 131 -0.90 -5.72 -13.32
CA LEU A 131 -0.78 -4.64 -12.32
C LEU A 131 -1.96 -3.66 -12.39
N LEU A 132 -2.42 -3.35 -13.61
CA LEU A 132 -3.62 -2.54 -13.81
C LEU A 132 -4.88 -3.30 -13.33
N GLU A 133 -4.92 -4.62 -13.56
CA GLU A 133 -6.00 -5.46 -13.06
C GLU A 133 -6.00 -5.51 -11.53
N LEU A 134 -4.82 -5.63 -10.90
CA LEU A 134 -4.68 -5.56 -9.44
C LEU A 134 -5.22 -4.23 -8.90
N ALA A 135 -4.86 -3.10 -9.51
CA ALA A 135 -5.37 -1.79 -9.10
C ALA A 135 -6.91 -1.70 -9.18
N LYS A 136 -7.50 -2.26 -10.25
CA LYS A 136 -8.97 -2.35 -10.41
C LYS A 136 -9.62 -3.23 -9.35
N ILE A 137 -9.01 -4.37 -9.02
CA ILE A 137 -9.51 -5.27 -7.96
C ILE A 137 -9.50 -4.55 -6.61
N LEU A 138 -8.39 -3.87 -6.29
CA LEU A 138 -8.27 -3.10 -5.05
C LEU A 138 -9.35 -2.01 -4.96
N LYS A 139 -9.57 -1.26 -6.04
CA LYS A 139 -10.62 -0.24 -6.12
C LYS A 139 -12.02 -0.84 -5.92
N ASN A 140 -12.30 -1.96 -6.58
CA ASN A 140 -13.63 -2.59 -6.52
C ASN A 140 -13.94 -3.21 -5.15
N GLN A 141 -12.93 -3.70 -4.43
CA GLN A 141 -13.09 -4.28 -3.09
C GLN A 141 -12.91 -3.25 -1.97
N GLY A 142 -12.23 -2.16 -2.26
CA GLY A 142 -11.96 -1.07 -1.32
C GLY A 142 -13.18 -0.21 -1.00
N ALA A 143 -13.06 0.66 -0.01
CA ALA A 143 -14.07 1.66 0.26
C ALA A 143 -14.11 2.70 -0.87
N ASP A 144 -15.31 3.10 -1.26
CA ASP A 144 -15.49 4.21 -2.23
C ASP A 144 -15.49 5.54 -1.48
N TYR A 145 -14.47 6.33 -1.72
CA TYR A 145 -14.32 7.62 -1.06
C TYR A 145 -15.19 8.73 -1.65
N ASN A 146 -15.78 8.54 -2.81
CA ASN A 146 -16.78 9.46 -3.33
C ASN A 146 -17.98 9.58 -2.38
N ASP A 147 -18.35 8.48 -1.72
CA ASP A 147 -19.42 8.48 -0.71
C ASP A 147 -19.08 9.43 0.45
N PHE A 148 -17.82 9.51 0.86
CA PHE A 148 -17.38 10.42 1.94
C PHE A 148 -17.37 11.88 1.48
N ILE A 149 -16.93 12.16 0.25
CA ILE A 149 -16.94 13.51 -0.34
C ILE A 149 -18.38 14.04 -0.41
N GLU A 150 -19.32 13.24 -0.86
CA GLU A 150 -20.75 13.59 -0.87
C GLU A 150 -21.31 13.82 0.53
N LEU A 151 -20.82 13.05 1.51
CA LEU A 151 -21.18 13.25 2.91
C LEU A 151 -20.68 14.60 3.44
N TRP A 152 -19.46 15.01 3.10
CA TRP A 152 -18.87 16.29 3.53
C TRP A 152 -19.56 17.52 2.98
N LYS A 153 -20.22 17.39 1.81
CA LYS A 153 -21.06 18.45 1.24
C LYS A 153 -22.35 18.69 2.05
N ARG A 154 -22.67 17.82 3.00
CA ARG A 154 -23.86 17.92 3.83
C ARG A 154 -23.58 18.69 5.13
N PRO A 155 -24.63 19.26 5.79
CA PRO A 155 -24.46 19.84 7.11
C PRO A 155 -23.87 18.86 8.13
N LEU A 156 -23.00 19.34 9.02
CA LEU A 156 -22.24 18.52 9.98
C LEU A 156 -23.10 17.55 10.80
N ASN A 157 -24.33 17.96 11.18
CA ASN A 157 -25.27 17.11 11.92
C ASN A 157 -25.82 15.91 11.12
N ARG A 158 -25.51 15.82 9.82
CA ARG A 158 -25.86 14.69 8.95
C ARG A 158 -24.67 13.81 8.61
N TRP A 159 -23.48 14.13 9.11
CA TRP A 159 -22.29 13.31 8.88
C TRP A 159 -22.38 12.00 9.66
N ARG A 160 -21.89 10.95 9.02
CA ARG A 160 -21.66 9.64 9.63
C ARG A 160 -20.18 9.35 9.58
N PHE A 161 -19.63 8.91 10.70
CA PHE A 161 -18.21 8.54 10.80
C PHE A 161 -18.10 7.02 10.73
N GLU A 162 -17.93 6.50 9.51
CA GLU A 162 -17.83 5.06 9.27
C GLU A 162 -16.38 4.58 9.35
N THR A 163 -15.42 5.49 9.36
CA THR A 163 -14.01 5.17 9.41
C THR A 163 -13.21 6.22 10.18
N HIS A 164 -11.95 5.91 10.46
CA HIS A 164 -11.04 6.78 11.18
C HIS A 164 -10.61 7.96 10.31
N ILE A 165 -10.49 9.17 10.91
CA ILE A 165 -10.10 10.40 10.18
C ILE A 165 -8.76 10.25 9.43
N VAL A 166 -7.81 9.48 9.97
CA VAL A 166 -6.54 9.18 9.30
C VAL A 166 -6.76 8.52 7.95
N ASN A 167 -7.74 7.61 7.83
CA ASN A 167 -8.05 6.97 6.54
C ASN A 167 -8.52 7.99 5.51
N LEU A 168 -9.32 8.97 5.96
CA LEU A 168 -9.81 10.05 5.11
C LEU A 168 -8.66 10.95 4.63
N MET A 169 -7.74 11.30 5.53
CA MET A 169 -6.57 12.11 5.17
C MET A 169 -5.60 11.35 4.26
N MET A 170 -5.39 10.06 4.50
CA MET A 170 -4.54 9.23 3.64
C MET A 170 -5.12 9.07 2.22
N MET A 171 -6.45 9.09 2.06
CA MET A 171 -7.10 8.91 0.78
C MET A 171 -6.89 10.08 -0.20
N LEU A 172 -6.54 11.29 0.27
CA LEU A 172 -6.41 12.48 -0.56
C LEU A 172 -5.50 12.28 -1.78
N LYS A 173 -4.56 11.35 -1.69
CA LYS A 173 -3.67 10.96 -2.80
C LYS A 173 -4.27 9.96 -3.80
N TYR A 174 -5.44 9.36 -3.47
CA TYR A 174 -5.99 8.24 -4.24
C TYR A 174 -6.17 8.57 -5.71
N GLU A 175 -6.88 9.66 -6.00
CA GLU A 175 -7.24 10.00 -7.37
C GLU A 175 -6.01 10.30 -8.21
N ALA A 176 -5.05 11.05 -7.65
CA ALA A 176 -3.79 11.33 -8.32
C ALA A 176 -3.04 10.04 -8.72
N LEU A 177 -2.91 9.08 -7.78
CA LEU A 177 -2.24 7.82 -8.04
C LEU A 177 -2.97 6.94 -9.05
N TYR A 178 -4.31 6.91 -8.98
CA TYR A 178 -5.12 6.09 -9.87
C TYR A 178 -5.14 6.66 -11.30
N CYS A 179 -5.34 7.98 -11.44
CA CYS A 179 -5.33 8.63 -12.75
C CYS A 179 -3.94 8.55 -13.41
N GLU A 180 -2.87 8.72 -12.64
CA GLU A 180 -1.51 8.52 -13.16
C GLU A 180 -1.30 7.11 -13.72
N LEU A 181 -1.81 6.09 -13.02
CA LEU A 181 -1.65 4.69 -13.43
C LEU A 181 -2.42 4.35 -14.71
N PHE A 182 -3.57 4.98 -14.93
CA PHE A 182 -4.45 4.71 -16.08
C PHE A 182 -4.39 5.77 -17.18
N ASP A 183 -3.51 6.76 -17.06
CA ASP A 183 -3.46 7.92 -17.97
C ASP A 183 -4.85 8.54 -18.17
N ALA A 184 -5.55 8.75 -17.06
CA ALA A 184 -6.92 9.23 -17.03
C ALA A 184 -6.99 10.65 -16.47
N ASP A 185 -8.01 11.41 -16.91
CA ASP A 185 -8.30 12.73 -16.36
C ASP A 185 -8.81 12.65 -14.92
N TYR A 186 -8.51 13.68 -14.13
CA TYR A 186 -9.07 13.83 -12.80
C TYR A 186 -10.58 14.06 -12.86
N THR A 187 -11.28 13.55 -11.85
CA THR A 187 -12.71 13.84 -11.69
C THR A 187 -12.92 15.23 -11.09
N ASP A 188 -14.14 15.78 -11.21
CA ASP A 188 -14.50 17.05 -10.57
C ASP A 188 -14.28 17.04 -9.03
N ASN A 189 -14.22 15.86 -8.43
CA ASN A 189 -13.96 15.71 -7.00
C ASN A 189 -12.51 15.97 -6.62
N ALA A 190 -11.54 15.82 -7.56
CA ALA A 190 -10.14 16.14 -7.32
C ALA A 190 -9.91 17.63 -7.01
N GLU A 191 -10.75 18.51 -7.55
CA GLU A 191 -10.70 19.96 -7.26
C GLU A 191 -11.13 20.28 -5.81
N TYR A 192 -11.82 19.34 -5.15
CA TYR A 192 -12.29 19.47 -3.76
C TYR A 192 -11.28 19.01 -2.71
N LEU A 193 -10.27 18.25 -3.10
CA LEU A 193 -9.26 17.63 -2.24
C LEU A 193 -7.95 18.43 -2.24
#